data_279c9ffad775e1e934142d0d56b93704
#
_entry.id   279c9ffad775e1e934142d0d56b93704
#
_cell.length_a   1.000
_cell.length_b   1.000
_cell.length_c   1.000
_cell.angle_alpha   90.00
_cell.angle_beta   90.00
_cell.angle_gamma   90.00
#
_symmetry.space_group_name_H-M   'P 1'
#
loop_
_entity.id
_entity.type
_entity.pdbx_description
1 polymer ?
#
loop_
_entity_poly.entity_id
_entity_poly.type
_entity_poly.pdbx_seq_one_letter_code
_entity_poly.pdbx_strand_id
1 'polypeptide(L)'
;MADGHPVPDRTTRIGRQPDNDIALTGDLDVSRYHAELRRNPDGSFEIIDLGSHGGTYVNGKRITSKVLAEQDVISIGRAMFRLSHGELRQYADEGTMTIADRLASLGIELPPPFPPAGNYLACVIDEGLVYVGGHGPIAGDQVIRGKVGGDLTLEQGREAARMTALSILATLQAELGDLGRIQRIIKVFGMVNVAPGFDRTPAVIDGCSDLLVEIFGEAGRHTRSAVGLAELPFGIAVEIELVARLRT
;
A
#
# COMPACT_ATOMS: atom_id res chain seq x y z
N MET A 1 18.04 -0.64 -7.39
CA MET A 1 18.54 -1.03 -8.73
C MET A 1 17.73 -2.26 -9.13
N ALA A 2 16.99 -2.20 -10.25
CA ALA A 2 16.22 -3.34 -10.71
C ALA A 2 17.19 -4.43 -11.18
N ASP A 3 17.11 -5.62 -10.56
CA ASP A 3 17.91 -6.76 -10.96
C ASP A 3 17.46 -7.24 -12.34
N GLY A 4 18.26 -7.01 -13.36
CA GLY A 4 18.08 -7.55 -14.71
C GLY A 4 18.62 -8.97 -14.78
N HIS A 5 17.78 -9.92 -15.19
CA HIS A 5 18.21 -11.29 -15.49
C HIS A 5 18.50 -11.37 -16.98
N PRO A 6 19.78 -11.50 -17.41
CA PRO A 6 20.10 -11.75 -18.81
C PRO A 6 19.47 -13.08 -19.22
N VAL A 7 18.73 -13.09 -20.32
CA VAL A 7 18.17 -14.32 -20.86
C VAL A 7 19.28 -15.05 -21.60
N PRO A 8 19.77 -16.18 -21.06
CA PRO A 8 20.85 -16.94 -21.71
C PRO A 8 20.35 -17.56 -23.02
N ASP A 9 21.28 -18.04 -23.88
CA ASP A 9 20.95 -18.78 -25.12
C ASP A 9 20.26 -20.14 -24.86
N ARG A 10 19.94 -20.43 -23.61
CA ARG A 10 19.19 -21.59 -23.12
C ARG A 10 17.84 -21.18 -22.54
N THR A 11 16.99 -22.17 -22.31
CA THR A 11 15.72 -21.99 -21.58
C THR A 11 15.96 -21.45 -20.17
N THR A 12 15.27 -20.39 -19.79
CA THR A 12 15.22 -19.84 -18.42
C THR A 12 13.98 -20.34 -17.72
N ARG A 13 14.13 -21.10 -16.64
CA ARG A 13 13.02 -21.63 -15.83
C ARG A 13 12.61 -20.64 -14.75
N ILE A 14 11.31 -20.48 -14.56
CA ILE A 14 10.72 -19.58 -13.58
C ILE A 14 9.78 -20.39 -12.69
N GLY A 15 9.89 -20.26 -11.37
CA GLY A 15 9.02 -20.95 -10.45
C GLY A 15 9.40 -20.78 -8.98
N ARG A 16 8.60 -21.38 -8.08
CA ARG A 16 8.77 -21.20 -6.64
C ARG A 16 9.94 -22.02 -6.06
N GLN A 17 10.38 -23.10 -6.71
CA GLN A 17 11.51 -23.89 -6.24
C GLN A 17 12.83 -23.14 -6.42
N PRO A 18 13.77 -23.26 -5.44
CA PRO A 18 15.05 -22.56 -5.50
C PRO A 18 15.97 -22.98 -6.65
N ASP A 19 15.70 -24.13 -7.30
CA ASP A 19 16.48 -24.63 -8.44
C ASP A 19 16.02 -24.07 -9.80
N ASN A 20 15.03 -23.17 -9.82
CA ASN A 20 14.71 -22.40 -11.00
C ASN A 20 15.76 -21.30 -11.25
N ASP A 21 15.98 -20.93 -12.50
CA ASP A 21 16.88 -19.83 -12.86
C ASP A 21 16.37 -18.49 -12.29
N ILE A 22 15.02 -18.32 -12.24
CA ILE A 22 14.35 -17.23 -11.54
C ILE A 22 13.46 -17.86 -10.46
N ALA A 23 13.94 -17.85 -9.22
CA ALA A 23 13.27 -18.44 -8.08
C ALA A 23 12.36 -17.41 -7.37
N LEU A 24 11.04 -17.60 -7.49
CA LEU A 24 10.01 -16.78 -6.85
C LEU A 24 9.60 -17.42 -5.51
N THR A 25 10.54 -17.51 -4.59
CA THR A 25 10.34 -18.14 -3.29
C THR A 25 9.40 -17.34 -2.42
N GLY A 26 8.47 -18.05 -1.73
CA GLY A 26 7.52 -17.41 -0.80
C GLY A 26 6.17 -16.99 -1.41
N ASP A 27 6.00 -17.08 -2.73
CA ASP A 27 4.70 -16.85 -3.37
C ASP A 27 3.98 -18.18 -3.63
N LEU A 28 2.90 -18.44 -2.86
CA LEU A 28 2.11 -19.68 -2.95
C LEU A 28 1.28 -19.79 -4.22
N ASP A 29 1.00 -18.70 -4.91
CA ASP A 29 0.31 -18.66 -6.19
C ASP A 29 1.23 -19.09 -7.35
N VAL A 30 2.54 -19.17 -7.09
CA VAL A 30 3.53 -19.61 -8.07
C VAL A 30 3.76 -21.12 -7.92
N SER A 31 3.58 -21.89 -9.00
CA SER A 31 3.88 -23.32 -9.06
C SER A 31 5.38 -23.57 -8.89
N ARG A 32 5.76 -24.77 -8.40
CA ARG A 32 7.18 -25.15 -8.21
C ARG A 32 8.01 -24.91 -9.46
N TYR A 33 7.52 -25.34 -10.60
CA TYR A 33 7.98 -25.05 -11.95
C TYR A 33 6.79 -24.43 -12.68
N HIS A 34 6.84 -23.13 -12.96
CA HIS A 34 5.67 -22.38 -13.37
C HIS A 34 5.66 -22.05 -14.86
N ALA A 35 6.75 -21.52 -15.35
CA ALA A 35 6.90 -21.10 -16.73
C ALA A 35 8.35 -21.27 -17.23
N GLU A 36 8.51 -21.29 -18.53
CA GLU A 36 9.80 -21.24 -19.22
C GLU A 36 9.84 -20.09 -20.21
N LEU A 37 10.94 -19.35 -20.19
CA LEU A 37 11.26 -18.37 -21.22
C LEU A 37 12.30 -18.98 -22.15
N ARG A 38 11.99 -19.08 -23.44
CA ARG A 38 12.87 -19.65 -24.48
C ARG A 38 13.27 -18.58 -25.48
N ARG A 39 14.50 -18.66 -25.97
CA ARG A 39 14.95 -17.87 -27.10
C ARG A 39 14.76 -18.70 -28.38
N ASN A 40 14.05 -18.15 -29.35
CA ASN A 40 13.83 -18.75 -30.66
C ASN A 40 15.05 -18.57 -31.57
N PRO A 41 15.20 -19.39 -32.64
CA PRO A 41 16.31 -19.26 -33.59
C PRO A 41 16.36 -17.91 -34.33
N ASP A 42 15.21 -17.21 -34.44
CA ASP A 42 15.10 -15.87 -35.00
C ASP A 42 15.49 -14.74 -34.04
N GLY A 43 15.86 -15.10 -32.81
CA GLY A 43 16.24 -14.17 -31.76
C GLY A 43 15.07 -13.63 -30.93
N SER A 44 13.81 -13.95 -31.27
CA SER A 44 12.64 -13.62 -30.44
C SER A 44 12.59 -14.46 -29.17
N PHE A 45 11.79 -14.02 -28.18
CA PHE A 45 11.58 -14.76 -26.94
C PHE A 45 10.16 -15.28 -26.87
N GLU A 46 9.97 -16.50 -26.39
CA GLU A 46 8.69 -17.11 -26.13
C GLU A 46 8.56 -17.48 -24.67
N ILE A 47 7.48 -17.04 -24.01
CA ILE A 47 7.11 -17.48 -22.66
C ILE A 47 6.06 -18.61 -22.77
N ILE A 48 6.29 -19.69 -22.01
CA ILE A 48 5.45 -20.90 -22.01
C ILE A 48 5.03 -21.18 -20.57
N ASP A 49 3.73 -21.27 -20.33
CA ASP A 49 3.17 -21.74 -19.06
C ASP A 49 3.27 -23.27 -18.98
N LEU A 50 3.79 -23.80 -17.89
CA LEU A 50 3.98 -25.24 -17.68
C LEU A 50 2.78 -25.94 -17.04
N GLY A 51 1.56 -25.44 -17.27
CA GLY A 51 0.34 -25.93 -16.63
C GLY A 51 0.25 -25.43 -15.17
N SER A 52 0.67 -24.22 -14.94
CA SER A 52 0.71 -23.63 -13.60
C SER A 52 -0.69 -23.44 -13.00
N HIS A 53 -0.78 -23.50 -11.65
CA HIS A 53 -2.03 -23.31 -10.92
C HIS A 53 -2.51 -21.85 -11.04
N GLY A 54 -1.65 -20.89 -10.76
CA GLY A 54 -1.99 -19.46 -10.81
C GLY A 54 -2.08 -18.88 -12.23
N GLY A 55 -1.48 -19.56 -13.23
CA GLY A 55 -1.40 -19.09 -14.62
C GLY A 55 -0.32 -18.06 -14.86
N THR A 56 0.16 -18.01 -16.11
CA THR A 56 1.04 -16.99 -16.65
C THR A 56 0.24 -15.99 -17.46
N TYR A 57 0.49 -14.70 -17.26
CA TYR A 57 -0.24 -13.63 -17.95
C TYR A 57 0.74 -12.75 -18.73
N VAL A 58 0.35 -12.32 -19.93
CA VAL A 58 1.07 -11.30 -20.69
C VAL A 58 0.13 -10.15 -21.01
N ASN A 59 0.48 -8.94 -20.60
CA ASN A 59 -0.34 -7.74 -20.70
C ASN A 59 -1.76 -7.97 -20.15
N GLY A 60 -1.86 -8.62 -18.98
CA GLY A 60 -3.11 -8.95 -18.29
C GLY A 60 -3.94 -10.09 -18.90
N LYS A 61 -3.50 -10.72 -19.99
CA LYS A 61 -4.19 -11.87 -20.61
C LYS A 61 -3.47 -13.17 -20.25
N ARG A 62 -4.24 -14.15 -19.74
CA ARG A 62 -3.72 -15.50 -19.48
C ARG A 62 -3.26 -16.16 -20.77
N ILE A 63 -2.11 -16.82 -20.74
CA ILE A 63 -1.52 -17.50 -21.89
C ILE A 63 -1.16 -18.95 -21.55
N THR A 64 -1.06 -19.79 -22.56
CA THR A 64 -0.35 -21.08 -22.51
C THR A 64 1.06 -20.96 -23.10
N SER A 65 1.19 -20.20 -24.20
CA SER A 65 2.45 -19.71 -24.71
C SER A 65 2.25 -18.40 -25.47
N LYS A 66 3.31 -17.58 -25.55
CA LYS A 66 3.30 -16.34 -26.35
C LYS A 66 4.71 -15.93 -26.71
N VAL A 67 4.91 -15.62 -28.00
CA VAL A 67 6.09 -14.89 -28.47
C VAL A 67 5.95 -13.44 -27.98
N LEU A 68 6.99 -13.00 -27.25
CA LEU A 68 7.01 -11.69 -26.60
C LEU A 68 7.45 -10.60 -27.57
N ALA A 69 6.80 -9.47 -27.48
CA ALA A 69 7.24 -8.21 -28.06
C ALA A 69 8.07 -7.42 -27.04
N GLU A 70 8.88 -6.48 -27.55
CA GLU A 70 9.58 -5.51 -26.70
C GLU A 70 8.58 -4.76 -25.82
N GLN A 71 8.88 -4.58 -24.53
CA GLN A 71 8.05 -3.97 -23.51
C GLN A 71 6.82 -4.81 -23.06
N ASP A 72 6.62 -6.04 -23.55
CA ASP A 72 5.57 -6.90 -23.00
C ASP A 72 5.78 -7.14 -21.50
N VAL A 73 4.67 -7.07 -20.77
CA VAL A 73 4.62 -7.28 -19.32
C VAL A 73 4.15 -8.69 -19.02
N ILE A 74 4.98 -9.46 -18.33
CA ILE A 74 4.70 -10.84 -17.90
C ILE A 74 4.37 -10.83 -16.42
N SER A 75 3.26 -11.45 -16.01
CA SER A 75 2.88 -11.61 -14.60
C SER A 75 2.81 -13.08 -14.22
N ILE A 76 3.49 -13.46 -13.13
CA ILE A 76 3.55 -14.82 -12.56
C ILE A 76 3.41 -14.69 -11.05
N GLY A 77 2.24 -15.07 -10.50
CA GLY A 77 1.89 -14.76 -9.12
C GLY A 77 1.94 -13.25 -8.90
N ARG A 78 2.70 -12.81 -7.90
CA ARG A 78 2.92 -11.38 -7.61
C ARG A 78 4.10 -10.78 -8.37
N ALA A 79 4.94 -11.61 -9.00
CA ALA A 79 6.10 -11.14 -9.73
C ALA A 79 5.69 -10.61 -11.11
N MET A 80 6.26 -9.47 -11.48
CA MET A 80 6.09 -8.87 -12.80
C MET A 80 7.45 -8.69 -13.46
N PHE A 81 7.48 -8.99 -14.75
CA PHE A 81 8.69 -8.89 -15.55
C PHE A 81 8.39 -8.10 -16.82
N ARG A 82 9.38 -7.38 -17.32
CA ARG A 82 9.34 -6.72 -18.61
C ARG A 82 10.51 -7.17 -19.46
N LEU A 83 10.22 -7.59 -20.69
CA LEU A 83 11.26 -7.85 -21.67
C LEU A 83 11.77 -6.51 -22.22
N SER A 84 13.07 -6.26 -22.08
CA SER A 84 13.71 -5.04 -22.58
C SER A 84 15.15 -5.34 -23.01
N HIS A 85 15.47 -5.06 -24.25
CA HIS A 85 16.81 -5.26 -24.85
C HIS A 85 17.36 -6.70 -24.65
N GLY A 86 16.49 -7.72 -24.74
CA GLY A 86 16.87 -9.12 -24.56
C GLY A 86 17.12 -9.53 -23.11
N GLU A 87 16.77 -8.69 -22.16
CA GLU A 87 16.79 -9.00 -20.72
C GLU A 87 15.38 -9.04 -20.16
N LEU A 88 15.14 -10.03 -19.30
CA LEU A 88 13.92 -10.06 -18.49
C LEU A 88 14.20 -9.30 -17.18
N ARG A 89 13.67 -8.09 -17.08
CA ARG A 89 13.83 -7.28 -15.88
C ARG A 89 12.62 -7.44 -15.00
N GLN A 90 12.86 -7.95 -13.79
CA GLN A 90 11.84 -7.89 -12.75
C GLN A 90 11.68 -6.45 -12.31
N TYR A 91 10.47 -5.98 -12.31
CA TYR A 91 10.14 -4.67 -11.75
C TYR A 91 9.00 -4.84 -10.75
N ALA A 92 9.04 -4.07 -9.70
CA ALA A 92 7.89 -3.94 -8.85
C ALA A 92 6.86 -3.11 -9.62
N ASP A 93 5.75 -3.74 -10.02
CA ASP A 93 4.55 -2.97 -10.32
C ASP A 93 4.15 -2.23 -9.03
N GLU A 94 3.52 -1.09 -9.14
CA GLU A 94 2.95 -0.41 -7.97
C GLU A 94 2.03 -1.35 -7.17
N GLY A 95 1.45 -2.40 -7.82
CA GLY A 95 0.66 -3.47 -7.19
C GLY A 95 1.45 -4.60 -6.50
N THR A 96 2.78 -4.74 -6.72
CA THR A 96 3.64 -5.76 -6.07
C THR A 96 4.51 -5.18 -4.96
N MET A 97 4.62 -3.85 -4.87
CA MET A 97 5.28 -3.16 -3.78
C MET A 97 4.59 -3.48 -2.47
N THR A 98 5.30 -4.03 -1.49
CA THR A 98 4.73 -4.18 -0.15
C THR A 98 4.44 -2.80 0.45
N ILE A 99 3.55 -2.73 1.43
CA ILE A 99 3.30 -1.46 2.11
C ILE A 99 4.58 -0.96 2.81
N ALA A 100 5.42 -1.86 3.32
CA ALA A 100 6.72 -1.52 3.88
C ALA A 100 7.66 -0.90 2.84
N ASP A 101 7.75 -1.48 1.63
CA ASP A 101 8.55 -0.92 0.54
C ASP A 101 8.00 0.45 0.09
N ARG A 102 6.67 0.60 0.07
CA ARG A 102 6.03 1.87 -0.28
C ARG A 102 6.36 2.96 0.74
N LEU A 103 6.25 2.67 2.03
CA LEU A 103 6.65 3.59 3.09
C LEU A 103 8.13 3.99 2.95
N ALA A 104 9.02 3.02 2.73
CA ALA A 104 10.43 3.28 2.52
C ALA A 104 10.70 4.16 1.28
N SER A 105 10.03 3.90 0.15
CA SER A 105 10.18 4.69 -1.08
C SER A 105 9.70 6.14 -0.94
N LEU A 106 8.72 6.37 -0.05
CA LEU A 106 8.19 7.68 0.29
C LEU A 106 9.00 8.38 1.39
N GLY A 107 10.02 7.72 1.95
CA GLY A 107 10.79 8.23 3.07
C GLY A 107 9.96 8.39 4.35
N ILE A 108 8.90 7.57 4.51
CA ILE A 108 7.98 7.64 5.66
C ILE A 108 8.44 6.67 6.72
N GLU A 109 8.77 7.20 7.90
CA GLU A 109 8.95 6.45 9.14
C GLU A 109 7.70 6.65 10.01
N LEU A 110 7.09 5.53 10.45
CA LEU A 110 5.94 5.60 11.34
C LEU A 110 6.37 6.01 12.75
N PRO A 111 5.64 6.92 13.42
CA PRO A 111 5.92 7.27 14.80
C PRO A 111 5.67 6.08 15.73
N PRO A 112 6.14 6.11 16.99
CA PRO A 112 5.70 5.17 18.00
C PRO A 112 4.17 5.19 18.14
N PRO A 113 3.51 4.03 18.32
CA PRO A 113 2.06 3.99 18.53
C PRO A 113 1.69 4.73 19.82
N PHE A 114 0.63 5.53 19.76
CA PHE A 114 0.15 6.29 20.92
C PHE A 114 -0.74 5.40 21.79
N PRO A 115 -0.48 5.28 23.11
CA PRO A 115 -1.33 4.51 23.99
C PRO A 115 -2.69 5.19 24.19
N PRO A 116 -3.77 4.41 24.37
CA PRO A 116 -5.09 4.96 24.68
C PRO A 116 -5.04 5.86 25.94
N ALA A 117 -5.73 7.00 25.88
CA ALA A 117 -5.77 7.96 26.97
C ALA A 117 -6.75 7.58 28.12
N GLY A 118 -7.40 6.40 28.02
CA GLY A 118 -8.40 5.95 28.97
C GLY A 118 -8.67 4.44 28.91
N ASN A 119 -9.77 4.02 29.49
CA ASN A 119 -10.16 2.60 29.51
C ASN A 119 -10.88 2.20 28.20
N TYR A 120 -10.13 2.14 27.11
CA TYR A 120 -10.60 1.70 25.79
C TYR A 120 -9.40 1.16 24.98
N LEU A 121 -9.67 0.51 23.85
CA LEU A 121 -8.66 0.01 22.92
C LEU A 121 -8.46 1.00 21.77
N ALA A 122 -7.22 1.14 21.32
CA ALA A 122 -6.91 2.00 20.16
C ALA A 122 -7.56 1.50 18.87
N CYS A 123 -7.69 0.15 18.74
CA CYS A 123 -8.48 -0.47 17.68
C CYS A 123 -9.08 -1.81 18.16
N VAL A 124 -10.08 -2.28 17.43
CA VAL A 124 -10.73 -3.58 17.62
C VAL A 124 -10.86 -4.27 16.29
N ILE A 125 -10.56 -5.57 16.25
CA ILE A 125 -10.74 -6.43 15.07
C ILE A 125 -11.97 -7.29 15.28
N ASP A 126 -12.95 -7.19 14.37
CA ASP A 126 -14.17 -7.97 14.40
C ASP A 126 -14.57 -8.37 12.97
N GLU A 127 -14.87 -9.65 12.75
CA GLU A 127 -15.30 -10.22 11.46
C GLU A 127 -14.47 -9.75 10.23
N GLY A 128 -13.15 -9.65 10.40
CA GLY A 128 -12.24 -9.22 9.32
C GLY A 128 -12.27 -7.71 9.03
N LEU A 129 -12.91 -6.93 9.89
CA LEU A 129 -12.80 -5.47 9.92
C LEU A 129 -11.95 -5.04 11.11
N VAL A 130 -11.17 -3.99 10.91
CA VAL A 130 -10.51 -3.28 12.01
C VAL A 130 -11.15 -1.91 12.16
N TYR A 131 -11.57 -1.61 13.37
CA TYR A 131 -12.16 -0.34 13.80
C TYR A 131 -11.11 0.40 14.60
N VAL A 132 -10.65 1.53 14.10
CA VAL A 132 -9.67 2.38 14.79
C VAL A 132 -10.41 3.54 15.43
N GLY A 133 -10.23 3.69 16.74
CA GLY A 133 -10.80 4.80 17.51
C GLY A 133 -10.13 6.14 17.19
N GLY A 134 -10.61 7.22 17.83
CA GLY A 134 -10.10 8.56 17.62
C GLY A 134 -8.60 8.69 17.85
N HIS A 135 -7.87 9.15 16.84
CA HIS A 135 -6.45 9.48 16.90
C HIS A 135 -6.26 10.96 16.61
N GLY A 136 -5.29 11.55 17.29
CA GLY A 136 -4.87 12.95 17.09
C GLY A 136 -3.56 13.07 16.31
N PRO A 137 -3.15 14.31 15.98
CA PRO A 137 -1.90 14.62 15.31
C PRO A 137 -0.74 14.56 16.31
N ILE A 138 -0.33 13.32 16.64
CA ILE A 138 0.68 13.01 17.65
C ILE A 138 1.77 12.15 17.02
N ALA A 139 3.03 12.58 17.16
CA ALA A 139 4.22 11.86 16.72
C ALA A 139 5.32 12.01 17.80
N GLY A 140 5.44 11.03 18.69
CA GLY A 140 6.30 11.14 19.89
C GLY A 140 5.85 12.32 20.77
N ASP A 141 6.77 13.28 21.00
CA ASP A 141 6.49 14.47 21.80
C ASP A 141 5.82 15.61 21.01
N GLN A 142 5.70 15.46 19.69
CA GLN A 142 5.07 16.45 18.83
C GLN A 142 3.56 16.29 18.81
N VAL A 143 2.85 17.39 19.05
CA VAL A 143 1.38 17.44 19.00
C VAL A 143 0.95 18.75 18.36
N ILE A 144 0.08 18.69 17.33
CA ILE A 144 -0.47 19.89 16.73
C ILE A 144 -1.81 20.24 17.42
N ARG A 145 -1.87 21.43 18.03
CA ARG A 145 -3.04 21.95 18.75
C ARG A 145 -3.47 23.28 18.17
N GLY A 146 -4.73 23.60 18.36
CA GLY A 146 -5.32 24.87 17.95
C GLY A 146 -6.51 24.71 17.00
N LYS A 147 -7.17 25.83 16.71
CA LYS A 147 -8.35 25.88 15.82
C LYS A 147 -7.92 26.25 14.42
N VAL A 148 -8.31 25.44 13.46
CA VAL A 148 -8.06 25.72 12.03
C VAL A 148 -8.96 26.87 11.59
N GLY A 149 -8.37 27.84 10.89
CA GLY A 149 -9.02 29.10 10.52
C GLY A 149 -8.91 30.21 11.59
N GLY A 150 -8.25 29.90 12.72
CA GLY A 150 -7.93 30.86 13.78
C GLY A 150 -6.46 30.76 14.14
N ASP A 151 -6.11 29.85 15.04
CA ASP A 151 -4.73 29.63 15.49
C ASP A 151 -3.86 28.97 14.40
N LEU A 152 -4.47 28.16 13.54
CA LEU A 152 -3.82 27.38 12.50
C LEU A 152 -4.33 27.76 11.11
N THR A 153 -3.44 27.75 10.12
CA THR A 153 -3.81 27.86 8.71
C THR A 153 -4.44 26.55 8.21
N LEU A 154 -5.04 26.59 7.02
CA LEU A 154 -5.52 25.38 6.35
C LEU A 154 -4.39 24.35 6.15
N GLU A 155 -3.21 24.81 5.72
CA GLU A 155 -2.04 23.98 5.46
C GLU A 155 -1.55 23.29 6.73
N GLN A 156 -1.52 23.99 7.85
CA GLN A 156 -1.20 23.41 9.15
C GLN A 156 -2.25 22.43 9.63
N GLY A 157 -3.53 22.69 9.36
CA GLY A 157 -4.61 21.72 9.58
C GLY A 157 -4.47 20.47 8.73
N ARG A 158 -4.10 20.63 7.45
CA ARG A 158 -3.83 19.51 6.54
C ARG A 158 -2.63 18.67 7.00
N GLU A 159 -1.56 19.30 7.48
CA GLU A 159 -0.42 18.59 8.08
C GLU A 159 -0.81 17.85 9.36
N ALA A 160 -1.69 18.45 10.19
CA ALA A 160 -2.24 17.76 11.35
C ALA A 160 -3.01 16.49 10.95
N ALA A 161 -3.83 16.55 9.89
CA ALA A 161 -4.55 15.38 9.39
C ALA A 161 -3.60 14.30 8.83
N ARG A 162 -2.50 14.70 8.16
CA ARG A 162 -1.45 13.80 7.70
C ARG A 162 -0.74 13.12 8.88
N MET A 163 -0.36 13.88 9.90
CA MET A 163 0.27 13.34 11.12
C MET A 163 -0.67 12.38 11.85
N THR A 164 -1.98 12.69 11.92
CA THR A 164 -2.99 11.80 12.50
C THR A 164 -3.08 10.47 11.74
N ALA A 165 -3.02 10.49 10.41
CA ALA A 165 -3.00 9.27 9.61
C ALA A 165 -1.73 8.42 9.88
N LEU A 166 -0.57 9.04 10.06
CA LEU A 166 0.66 8.33 10.47
C LEU A 166 0.52 7.70 11.85
N SER A 167 -0.11 8.39 12.81
CA SER A 167 -0.42 7.85 14.14
C SER A 167 -1.36 6.63 14.07
N ILE A 168 -2.40 6.68 13.23
CA ILE A 168 -3.29 5.54 12.95
C ILE A 168 -2.52 4.37 12.36
N LEU A 169 -1.66 4.61 11.37
CA LEU A 169 -0.86 3.57 10.74
C LEU A 169 0.13 2.93 11.70
N ALA A 170 0.71 3.70 12.62
CA ALA A 170 1.57 3.19 13.68
C ALA A 170 0.83 2.24 14.62
N THR A 171 -0.39 2.59 15.03
CA THR A 171 -1.28 1.72 15.83
C THR A 171 -1.62 0.45 15.06
N LEU A 172 -2.02 0.56 13.79
CA LEU A 172 -2.33 -0.60 12.95
C LEU A 172 -1.10 -1.50 12.71
N GLN A 173 0.09 -0.92 12.51
CA GLN A 173 1.33 -1.69 12.40
C GLN A 173 1.64 -2.49 13.68
N ALA A 174 1.44 -1.88 14.85
CA ALA A 174 1.66 -2.55 16.13
C ALA A 174 0.67 -3.69 16.36
N GLU A 175 -0.62 -3.50 16.06
CA GLU A 175 -1.68 -4.48 16.26
C GLU A 175 -1.67 -5.61 15.21
N LEU A 176 -1.41 -5.29 13.95
CA LEU A 176 -1.46 -6.24 12.86
C LEU A 176 -0.12 -6.94 12.61
N GLY A 177 0.99 -6.34 13.01
CA GLY A 177 2.35 -6.77 12.68
C GLY A 177 2.79 -6.39 11.25
N ASP A 178 1.85 -6.35 10.31
CA ASP A 178 2.10 -6.00 8.90
C ASP A 178 0.89 -5.24 8.33
N LEU A 179 1.12 -4.00 7.84
CA LEU A 179 0.09 -3.21 7.16
C LEU A 179 -0.35 -3.82 5.82
N GLY A 180 0.42 -4.73 5.24
CA GLY A 180 0.04 -5.53 4.07
C GLY A 180 -1.19 -6.41 4.30
N ARG A 181 -1.57 -6.66 5.55
CA ARG A 181 -2.83 -7.33 5.93
C ARG A 181 -4.07 -6.48 5.65
N ILE A 182 -3.92 -5.17 5.44
CA ILE A 182 -5.03 -4.29 5.07
C ILE A 182 -5.38 -4.55 3.61
N GLN A 183 -6.59 -5.07 3.38
CA GLN A 183 -7.12 -5.29 2.05
C GLN A 183 -7.63 -3.99 1.43
N ARG A 184 -8.32 -3.14 2.24
CA ARG A 184 -8.92 -1.88 1.81
C ARG A 184 -9.27 -0.99 2.99
N ILE A 185 -9.05 0.31 2.84
CA ILE A 185 -9.65 1.32 3.73
C ILE A 185 -11.12 1.50 3.32
N ILE A 186 -12.04 1.37 4.29
CA ILE A 186 -13.49 1.44 4.05
C ILE A 186 -14.03 2.84 4.30
N LYS A 187 -13.69 3.40 5.47
CA LYS A 187 -14.23 4.68 5.91
C LYS A 187 -13.21 5.46 6.72
N VAL A 188 -13.21 6.77 6.51
CA VAL A 188 -12.55 7.75 7.36
C VAL A 188 -13.59 8.72 7.90
N PHE A 189 -13.56 8.97 9.20
CA PHE A 189 -14.33 10.03 9.84
C PHE A 189 -13.36 11.04 10.43
N GLY A 190 -13.28 12.22 9.82
CA GLY A 190 -12.40 13.30 10.21
C GLY A 190 -13.15 14.42 10.92
N MET A 191 -12.68 14.78 12.10
CA MET A 191 -13.17 15.85 12.94
C MET A 191 -12.09 16.93 13.02
N VAL A 192 -12.45 18.16 12.73
CA VAL A 192 -11.54 19.31 12.72
C VAL A 192 -11.96 20.30 13.80
N ASN A 193 -11.05 20.68 14.67
CA ASN A 193 -11.24 21.77 15.63
C ASN A 193 -11.20 23.08 14.86
N VAL A 194 -12.34 23.76 14.72
CA VAL A 194 -12.48 24.91 13.81
C VAL A 194 -12.75 26.21 14.57
N ALA A 195 -12.20 27.30 14.04
CA ALA A 195 -12.64 28.64 14.41
C ALA A 195 -14.02 28.92 13.80
N PRO A 196 -14.82 29.83 14.42
CA PRO A 196 -16.12 30.25 13.86
C PRO A 196 -15.97 30.71 12.41
N GLY A 197 -16.85 30.20 11.53
CA GLY A 197 -16.87 30.57 10.11
C GLY A 197 -15.90 29.79 9.21
N PHE A 198 -15.08 28.88 9.74
CA PHE A 198 -14.25 28.02 8.90
C PHE A 198 -15.08 26.85 8.32
N ASP A 199 -15.17 26.75 6.99
CA ASP A 199 -16.02 25.82 6.25
C ASP A 199 -15.24 24.80 5.39
N ARG A 200 -13.88 24.85 5.39
CA ARG A 200 -13.02 24.05 4.51
C ARG A 200 -12.52 22.76 5.16
N THR A 201 -13.32 22.15 6.05
CA THR A 201 -12.94 20.90 6.75
C THR A 201 -12.60 19.74 5.81
N PRO A 202 -13.25 19.54 4.63
CA PRO A 202 -12.83 18.53 3.68
C PRO A 202 -11.38 18.70 3.22
N ALA A 203 -10.96 19.94 2.93
CA ALA A 203 -9.59 20.23 2.50
C ALA A 203 -8.55 20.00 3.60
N VAL A 204 -8.93 20.10 4.87
CA VAL A 204 -8.05 19.70 6.01
C VAL A 204 -7.86 18.18 6.00
N ILE A 205 -8.95 17.41 5.93
CA ILE A 205 -8.89 15.95 6.00
C ILE A 205 -8.28 15.32 4.72
N ASP A 206 -8.15 16.09 3.63
CA ASP A 206 -7.36 15.64 2.45
C ASP A 206 -5.94 15.25 2.84
N GLY A 207 -5.33 15.85 3.87
CA GLY A 207 -4.01 15.46 4.37
C GLY A 207 -3.93 13.99 4.80
N CYS A 208 -5.00 13.46 5.41
CA CYS A 208 -5.12 12.04 5.73
C CYS A 208 -5.43 11.20 4.48
N SER A 209 -6.44 11.61 3.70
CA SER A 209 -6.92 10.84 2.55
C SER A 209 -5.85 10.67 1.48
N ASP A 210 -5.12 11.73 1.16
CA ASP A 210 -4.04 11.71 0.16
C ASP A 210 -2.92 10.77 0.59
N LEU A 211 -2.51 10.80 1.87
CA LEU A 211 -1.51 9.88 2.39
C LEU A 211 -1.95 8.42 2.30
N LEU A 212 -3.22 8.11 2.66
CA LEU A 212 -3.75 6.76 2.56
C LEU A 212 -3.76 6.25 1.11
N VAL A 213 -4.10 7.11 0.14
CA VAL A 213 -4.05 6.76 -1.29
C VAL A 213 -2.60 6.63 -1.76
N GLU A 214 -1.70 7.48 -1.30
CA GLU A 214 -0.27 7.41 -1.63
C GLU A 214 0.35 6.08 -1.17
N ILE A 215 -0.01 5.58 0.02
CA ILE A 215 0.52 4.34 0.58
C ILE A 215 -0.18 3.09 0.02
N PHE A 216 -1.51 3.09 -0.06
CA PHE A 216 -2.31 1.90 -0.40
C PHE A 216 -2.83 1.88 -1.84
N GLY A 217 -2.58 2.93 -2.65
CA GLY A 217 -3.12 3.05 -4.00
C GLY A 217 -4.65 3.00 -4.02
N GLU A 218 -5.24 2.22 -4.92
CA GLU A 218 -6.71 2.06 -5.02
C GLU A 218 -7.34 1.48 -3.73
N ALA A 219 -6.61 0.68 -2.96
CA ALA A 219 -7.07 0.18 -1.67
C ALA A 219 -7.17 1.27 -0.59
N GLY A 220 -6.48 2.38 -0.77
CA GLY A 220 -6.57 3.57 0.09
C GLY A 220 -7.78 4.45 -0.18
N ARG A 221 -8.45 4.31 -1.33
CA ARG A 221 -9.68 5.08 -1.64
C ARG A 221 -10.84 4.61 -0.78
N HIS A 222 -11.45 5.53 -0.04
CA HIS A 222 -12.42 5.27 1.01
C HIS A 222 -13.60 6.23 0.95
N THR A 223 -14.69 5.89 1.65
CA THR A 223 -15.77 6.84 1.95
C THR A 223 -15.34 7.74 3.11
N ARG A 224 -15.78 8.99 3.11
CA ARG A 224 -15.36 9.96 4.11
C ARG A 224 -16.48 10.88 4.57
N SER A 225 -16.45 11.24 5.87
CA SER A 225 -17.08 12.45 6.40
C SER A 225 -15.98 13.33 7.00
N ALA A 226 -16.10 14.65 6.80
CA ALA A 226 -15.19 15.64 7.35
C ALA A 226 -16.03 16.78 7.94
N VAL A 227 -16.03 16.90 9.28
CA VAL A 227 -16.89 17.83 10.02
C VAL A 227 -16.05 18.78 10.86
N GLY A 228 -16.56 19.98 11.11
CA GLY A 228 -16.01 20.94 12.06
C GLY A 228 -16.66 20.77 13.43
N LEU A 229 -15.83 20.78 14.47
CA LEU A 229 -16.27 20.76 15.86
C LEU A 229 -15.78 22.01 16.58
N ALA A 230 -16.57 22.48 17.52
CA ALA A 230 -16.21 23.65 18.33
C ALA A 230 -15.00 23.38 19.22
N GLU A 231 -14.85 22.16 19.74
CA GLU A 231 -13.73 21.73 20.58
C GLU A 231 -13.38 20.26 20.29
N LEU A 232 -12.11 19.92 20.40
CA LEU A 232 -11.60 18.55 20.43
C LEU A 232 -10.83 18.30 21.73
N PRO A 233 -10.75 17.05 22.21
CA PRO A 233 -10.02 16.71 23.42
C PRO A 233 -8.58 17.24 23.38
N PHE A 234 -8.07 17.72 24.51
CA PHE A 234 -6.71 18.27 24.65
C PHE A 234 -6.39 19.44 23.73
N GLY A 235 -7.39 20.05 23.08
CA GLY A 235 -7.23 21.14 22.12
C GLY A 235 -6.52 20.74 20.83
N ILE A 236 -6.50 19.43 20.47
CA ILE A 236 -5.87 18.96 19.22
C ILE A 236 -6.57 19.56 18.01
N ALA A 237 -5.82 19.72 16.92
CA ALA A 237 -6.34 20.36 15.70
C ALA A 237 -7.29 19.45 14.91
N VAL A 238 -7.05 18.14 14.95
CA VAL A 238 -7.79 17.15 14.16
C VAL A 238 -7.91 15.87 14.99
N GLU A 239 -9.03 15.17 14.85
CA GLU A 239 -9.21 13.80 15.32
C GLU A 239 -9.79 12.95 14.19
N ILE A 240 -9.27 11.75 14.00
CA ILE A 240 -9.69 10.87 12.91
C ILE A 240 -9.94 9.46 13.43
N GLU A 241 -11.08 8.88 12.99
CA GLU A 241 -11.41 7.46 13.11
C GLU A 241 -11.32 6.79 11.73
N LEU A 242 -11.04 5.48 11.72
CA LEU A 242 -10.88 4.73 10.49
C LEU A 242 -11.46 3.32 10.63
N VAL A 243 -12.07 2.83 9.55
CA VAL A 243 -12.45 1.41 9.40
C VAL A 243 -11.76 0.85 8.18
N ALA A 244 -11.10 -0.29 8.34
CA ALA A 244 -10.47 -1.01 7.23
C ALA A 244 -10.85 -2.49 7.23
N ARG A 245 -10.81 -3.12 6.06
CA ARG A 245 -10.96 -4.57 5.88
C ARG A 245 -9.60 -5.22 5.86
N LEU A 246 -9.50 -6.35 6.54
CA LEU A 246 -8.31 -7.18 6.54
C LEU A 246 -8.39 -8.29 5.48
N ARG A 247 -7.23 -8.70 4.97
CA ARG A 247 -7.09 -9.93 4.19
C ARG A 247 -7.32 -11.14 5.11
N THR A 248 -8.09 -12.09 4.66
CA THR A 248 -8.31 -13.40 5.32
C THR A 248 -7.15 -14.33 5.05
#